data_d380b5cd582e6581623d00a8233655e3
#
_entry.id   d380b5cd582e6581623d00a8233655e3
#
_cell.length_a   1.000
_cell.length_b   1.000
_cell.length_c   1.000
_cell.angle_alpha   90.00
_cell.angle_beta   90.00
_cell.angle_gamma   90.00
#
_symmetry.space_group_name_H-M   'P 1'
#
loop_
_entity.id
_entity.type
_entity.pdbx_description
1 polymer ?
#
loop_
_entity_poly.entity_id
_entity_poly.type
_entity_poly.pdbx_seq_one_letter_code
_entity_poly.pdbx_strand_id
1 'polypeptide(L)'
;MDKLSRQQRHANMAAIRSKDTKPEMIVRRGLWHRGFRYRLNYQRLPGHPDLVLRKYRTCIFVNGCFWHGHHIDFMVQDSGFMVKNSECCKIPKTNRDFWVTKIRRNKERDREEQRTLASMGWHCITVWECELTPKRREETLDSIAFTLNHIWLQDHSAKPVTYPKWEEEDGQIPMAAEPSGPPAG
;
A
#
# COMPACT_ATOMS: atom_id res chain seq x y z
N MET A 1 29.56 21.64 4.74
CA MET A 1 29.53 22.25 6.09
C MET A 1 28.06 22.38 6.49
N ASP A 2 27.67 21.86 7.66
CA ASP A 2 26.30 22.00 8.18
C ASP A 2 26.09 23.46 8.62
N LYS A 3 25.17 24.15 7.96
CA LYS A 3 24.94 25.62 8.16
C LYS A 3 23.98 25.92 9.33
N LEU A 4 23.39 24.88 9.96
CA LEU A 4 22.36 25.08 10.98
C LEU A 4 22.95 24.94 12.39
N SER A 5 22.60 25.87 13.29
CA SER A 5 22.91 25.76 14.71
C SER A 5 22.13 24.60 15.36
N ARG A 6 22.58 24.15 16.55
CA ARG A 6 21.87 23.11 17.32
C ARG A 6 20.44 23.51 17.65
N GLN A 7 20.20 24.77 17.98
CA GLN A 7 18.86 25.29 18.27
C GLN A 7 17.97 25.30 17.02
N GLN A 8 18.50 25.72 15.87
CA GLN A 8 17.76 25.70 14.60
C GLN A 8 17.39 24.26 14.19
N ARG A 9 18.30 23.30 14.37
CA ARG A 9 18.01 21.88 14.12
C ARG A 9 16.89 21.37 15.03
N HIS A 10 16.98 21.69 16.32
CA HIS A 10 15.93 21.28 17.28
C HIS A 10 14.58 21.88 16.90
N ALA A 11 14.53 23.18 16.56
CA ALA A 11 13.30 23.84 16.13
C ALA A 11 12.72 23.22 14.84
N ASN A 12 13.58 22.96 13.85
CA ASN A 12 13.15 22.28 12.62
C ASN A 12 12.59 20.88 12.87
N MET A 13 13.22 20.11 13.76
CA MET A 13 12.73 18.77 14.11
C MET A 13 11.41 18.83 14.89
N ALA A 14 11.24 19.81 15.78
CA ALA A 14 10.00 20.03 16.52
C ALA A 14 8.84 20.50 15.61
N ALA A 15 9.15 21.18 14.52
CA ALA A 15 8.16 21.66 13.54
C ALA A 15 7.65 20.55 12.59
N ILE A 16 8.29 19.37 12.56
CA ILE A 16 7.85 18.26 11.72
C ILE A 16 6.52 17.71 12.26
N ARG A 17 5.49 17.82 11.45
CA ARG A 17 4.17 17.29 11.79
C ARG A 17 4.17 15.77 11.66
N SER A 18 3.56 15.10 12.63
CA SER A 18 3.34 13.65 12.61
C SER A 18 1.98 13.26 12.00
N LYS A 19 1.12 14.22 11.68
CA LYS A 19 -0.21 14.03 11.10
C LYS A 19 -0.52 15.14 10.11
N ASP A 20 -1.42 14.85 9.19
CA ASP A 20 -1.85 15.78 8.14
C ASP A 20 -0.69 16.35 7.34
N THR A 21 0.28 15.50 7.07
CA THR A 21 1.44 15.84 6.26
C THR A 21 1.02 16.07 4.80
N LYS A 22 1.83 16.82 4.06
CA LYS A 22 1.53 17.10 2.65
C LYS A 22 1.35 15.81 1.82
N PRO A 23 2.19 14.76 1.93
CA PRO A 23 1.99 13.49 1.27
C PRO A 23 0.66 12.81 1.64
N GLU A 24 0.32 12.74 2.94
CA GLU A 24 -0.95 12.19 3.39
C GLU A 24 -2.14 12.92 2.77
N MET A 25 -2.12 14.25 2.74
CA MET A 25 -3.20 15.06 2.17
C MET A 25 -3.38 14.83 0.66
N ILE A 26 -2.29 14.56 -0.07
CA ILE A 26 -2.36 14.21 -1.50
C ILE A 26 -3.09 12.87 -1.67
N VAL A 27 -2.70 11.84 -0.92
CA VAL A 27 -3.34 10.51 -0.98
C VAL A 27 -4.80 10.59 -0.57
N ARG A 28 -5.10 11.26 0.54
CA ARG A 28 -6.48 11.43 1.04
C ARG A 28 -7.39 12.06 -0.01
N ARG A 29 -7.02 13.22 -0.55
CA ARG A 29 -7.80 13.93 -1.56
C ARG A 29 -7.91 13.12 -2.84
N GLY A 30 -6.80 12.55 -3.31
CA GLY A 30 -6.77 11.75 -4.53
C GLY A 30 -7.69 10.54 -4.48
N LEU A 31 -7.70 9.79 -3.38
CA LEU A 31 -8.60 8.65 -3.19
C LEU A 31 -10.05 9.09 -2.98
N TRP A 32 -10.30 10.19 -2.27
CA TRP A 32 -11.65 10.71 -2.10
C TRP A 32 -12.28 11.09 -3.43
N HIS A 33 -11.55 11.78 -4.30
CA HIS A 33 -12.01 12.16 -5.64
C HIS A 33 -12.27 10.94 -6.54
N ARG A 34 -11.56 9.83 -6.31
CA ARG A 34 -11.79 8.55 -6.99
C ARG A 34 -12.92 7.71 -6.38
N GLY A 35 -13.66 8.26 -5.43
CA GLY A 35 -14.82 7.60 -4.83
C GLY A 35 -14.52 6.70 -3.64
N PHE A 36 -13.27 6.57 -3.21
CA PHE A 36 -12.93 5.76 -2.04
C PHE A 36 -13.27 6.48 -0.73
N ARG A 37 -13.78 5.70 0.22
CA ARG A 37 -14.10 6.19 1.57
C ARG A 37 -13.25 5.47 2.59
N TYR A 38 -12.68 6.21 3.52
CA TYR A 38 -11.69 5.74 4.49
C TYR A 38 -11.88 6.38 5.86
N ARG A 39 -11.30 5.75 6.88
CA ARG A 39 -11.11 6.33 8.21
C ARG A 39 -9.66 6.74 8.37
N LEU A 40 -9.42 7.80 9.14
CA LEU A 40 -8.09 8.34 9.40
C LEU A 40 -7.56 7.90 10.75
N ASN A 41 -6.24 7.71 10.86
CA ASN A 41 -5.52 7.52 12.11
C ASN A 41 -6.22 6.50 13.05
N TYR A 42 -6.53 5.32 12.53
CA TYR A 42 -7.32 4.33 13.27
C TYR A 42 -6.45 3.61 14.31
N GLN A 43 -6.52 4.07 15.57
CA GLN A 43 -5.66 3.62 16.66
C GLN A 43 -5.84 2.16 17.09
N ARG A 44 -6.92 1.50 16.69
CA ARG A 44 -7.21 0.10 17.05
C ARG A 44 -6.45 -0.93 16.21
N LEU A 45 -5.73 -0.47 15.19
CA LEU A 45 -4.92 -1.34 14.33
C LEU A 45 -3.43 -1.11 14.59
N PRO A 46 -2.59 -2.16 14.54
CA PRO A 46 -1.15 -2.03 14.65
C PRO A 46 -0.58 -1.03 13.63
N GLY A 47 0.49 -0.32 14.00
CA GLY A 47 1.16 0.64 13.13
C GLY A 47 0.40 1.94 12.88
N HIS A 48 -0.80 2.11 13.43
CA HIS A 48 -1.61 3.33 13.28
C HIS A 48 -1.70 3.81 11.82
N PRO A 49 -2.27 3.00 10.89
CA PRO A 49 -2.30 3.34 9.49
C PRO A 49 -2.97 4.70 9.23
N ASP A 50 -2.43 5.46 8.27
CA ASP A 50 -2.92 6.80 7.93
C ASP A 50 -4.35 6.76 7.38
N LEU A 51 -4.64 5.76 6.51
CA LEU A 51 -5.97 5.53 5.99
C LEU A 51 -6.38 4.05 6.17
N VAL A 52 -7.62 3.84 6.56
CA VAL A 52 -8.21 2.49 6.69
C VAL A 52 -9.47 2.40 5.84
N LEU A 53 -9.42 1.55 4.81
CA LEU A 53 -10.53 1.29 3.90
C LEU A 53 -11.20 -0.04 4.30
N ARG A 54 -12.20 0.03 5.19
CA ARG A 54 -12.86 -1.16 5.72
C ARG A 54 -13.52 -2.02 4.66
N LYS A 55 -14.12 -1.40 3.64
CA LYS A 55 -14.74 -2.11 2.52
C LYS A 55 -13.76 -3.01 1.78
N TYR A 56 -12.50 -2.60 1.71
CA TYR A 56 -11.42 -3.28 1.01
C TYR A 56 -10.50 -4.06 1.96
N ARG A 57 -10.79 -4.07 3.28
CA ARG A 57 -9.91 -4.62 4.32
C ARG A 57 -8.45 -4.19 4.13
N THR A 58 -8.25 -2.92 3.75
CA THR A 58 -6.93 -2.39 3.39
C THR A 58 -6.52 -1.23 4.27
N CYS A 59 -5.27 -1.28 4.74
CA CYS A 59 -4.58 -0.22 5.45
C CYS A 59 -3.58 0.44 4.52
N ILE A 60 -3.54 1.78 4.50
CA ILE A 60 -2.56 2.54 3.73
C ILE A 60 -1.66 3.30 4.68
N PHE A 61 -0.35 3.16 4.48
CA PHE A 61 0.71 3.89 5.16
C PHE A 61 1.36 4.86 4.17
N VAL A 62 1.46 6.13 4.52
CA VAL A 62 2.10 7.16 3.70
C VAL A 62 3.44 7.54 4.33
N ASN A 63 4.48 6.91 3.85
CA ASN A 63 5.79 6.93 4.47
C ASN A 63 6.71 8.02 3.88
N GLY A 64 7.29 8.84 4.77
CA GLY A 64 8.40 9.72 4.41
C GLY A 64 9.66 8.90 4.10
N CYS A 65 10.28 9.15 2.95
CA CYS A 65 11.42 8.34 2.48
C CYS A 65 12.57 8.26 3.47
N PHE A 66 12.90 9.38 4.12
CA PHE A 66 13.99 9.43 5.09
C PHE A 66 13.68 8.62 6.36
N TRP A 67 12.49 8.79 6.92
CA TRP A 67 12.13 8.22 8.23
C TRP A 67 11.98 6.70 8.20
N HIS A 68 11.53 6.17 7.06
CA HIS A 68 11.27 4.75 6.84
C HIS A 68 12.33 4.08 5.95
N GLY A 69 13.39 4.80 5.57
CA GLY A 69 14.53 4.26 4.85
C GLY A 69 14.19 3.69 3.48
N HIS A 70 13.45 4.47 2.66
CA HIS A 70 13.05 4.03 1.32
C HIS A 70 14.27 3.70 0.46
N HIS A 71 14.32 2.47 -0.08
CA HIS A 71 15.45 1.94 -0.85
C HIS A 71 16.83 2.05 -0.18
N ILE A 72 16.86 2.12 1.16
CA ILE A 72 18.11 1.96 1.91
C ILE A 72 18.34 0.48 2.18
N ASP A 73 19.47 -0.03 1.72
CA ASP A 73 19.92 -1.37 2.03
C ASP A 73 20.99 -1.33 3.12
N PHE A 74 20.77 -2.16 4.13
CA PHE A 74 21.71 -2.39 5.22
C PHE A 74 22.42 -3.72 4.96
N MET A 75 23.66 -3.67 4.49
CA MET A 75 24.48 -4.86 4.31
C MET A 75 25.36 -5.06 5.54
N VAL A 76 25.38 -6.29 6.07
CA VAL A 76 26.27 -6.67 7.16
C VAL A 76 27.63 -7.01 6.57
N GLN A 77 28.69 -6.40 7.09
CA GLN A 77 30.07 -6.74 6.79
C GLN A 77 30.80 -7.03 8.10
N ASP A 78 31.94 -7.71 8.06
CA ASP A 78 32.74 -8.08 9.23
C ASP A 78 33.15 -6.88 10.10
N SER A 79 33.21 -5.68 9.50
CA SER A 79 33.57 -4.42 10.18
C SER A 79 32.34 -3.53 10.54
N GLY A 80 31.11 -4.03 10.35
CA GLY A 80 29.89 -3.27 10.64
C GLY A 80 28.88 -3.23 9.50
N PHE A 81 27.99 -2.22 9.52
CA PHE A 81 26.97 -2.07 8.50
C PHE A 81 27.41 -1.15 7.36
N MET A 82 27.46 -1.67 6.15
CA MET A 82 27.49 -0.82 4.96
C MET A 82 26.07 -0.38 4.63
N VAL A 83 25.90 0.92 4.36
CA VAL A 83 24.61 1.49 3.99
C VAL A 83 24.68 2.05 2.59
N LYS A 84 23.86 1.52 1.70
CA LYS A 84 23.66 2.06 0.38
C LYS A 84 22.51 3.07 0.42
N ASN A 85 22.81 4.36 0.20
CA ASN A 85 21.81 5.41 0.11
C ASN A 85 21.02 5.29 -1.22
N SER A 86 19.75 5.72 -1.20
CA SER A 86 18.94 5.88 -2.39
C SER A 86 18.91 7.35 -2.85
N GLU A 87 18.33 7.60 -4.01
CA GLU A 87 18.17 8.98 -4.52
C GLU A 87 17.26 9.82 -3.62
N CYS A 88 16.18 9.21 -3.11
CA CYS A 88 15.19 9.90 -2.27
C CYS A 88 15.50 9.84 -0.77
N CYS A 89 16.45 9.01 -0.34
CA CYS A 89 16.82 8.88 1.07
C CYS A 89 18.32 8.80 1.23
N LYS A 90 18.90 9.82 1.88
CA LYS A 90 20.33 9.92 2.15
C LYS A 90 20.54 10.06 3.65
N ILE A 91 21.34 9.15 4.22
CA ILE A 91 21.70 9.22 5.64
C ILE A 91 22.70 10.38 5.84
N PRO A 92 22.44 11.28 6.81
CA PRO A 92 23.36 12.36 7.13
C PRO A 92 24.74 11.82 7.53
N LYS A 93 25.79 12.54 7.16
CA LYS A 93 27.16 12.22 7.57
C LYS A 93 27.37 12.44 9.07
N THR A 94 26.67 13.44 9.65
CA THR A 94 26.72 13.76 11.08
C THR A 94 25.83 12.79 11.84
N ASN A 95 26.32 12.21 12.95
CA ASN A 95 25.63 11.22 13.77
C ASN A 95 25.13 10.01 12.96
N ARG A 96 25.94 9.53 12.03
CA ARG A 96 25.57 8.46 11.09
C ARG A 96 25.05 7.22 11.81
N ASP A 97 25.72 6.75 12.83
CA ASP A 97 25.37 5.51 13.57
C ASP A 97 24.01 5.62 14.24
N PHE A 98 23.71 6.78 14.80
CA PHE A 98 22.37 7.08 15.35
C PHE A 98 21.29 6.95 14.28
N TRP A 99 21.50 7.55 13.10
CA TRP A 99 20.52 7.52 12.02
C TRP A 99 20.37 6.12 11.42
N VAL A 100 21.46 5.40 11.22
CA VAL A 100 21.45 4.01 10.75
C VAL A 100 20.62 3.14 11.70
N THR A 101 20.92 3.22 12.99
CA THR A 101 20.20 2.45 14.03
C THR A 101 18.70 2.82 14.07
N LYS A 102 18.39 4.12 14.02
CA LYS A 102 17.01 4.60 14.06
C LYS A 102 16.21 4.15 12.85
N ILE A 103 16.74 4.33 11.65
CA ILE A 103 16.04 3.95 10.40
C ILE A 103 15.87 2.43 10.34
N ARG A 104 16.87 1.65 10.74
CA ARG A 104 16.75 0.19 10.80
C ARG A 104 15.63 -0.24 11.74
N ARG A 105 15.56 0.30 12.95
CA ARG A 105 14.47 0.01 13.90
C ARG A 105 13.11 0.39 13.34
N ASN A 106 13.00 1.52 12.65
CA ASN A 106 11.74 1.90 12.01
C ASN A 106 11.33 0.87 10.95
N LYS A 107 12.26 0.45 10.07
CA LYS A 107 11.98 -0.58 9.05
C LYS A 107 11.59 -1.92 9.65
N GLU A 108 12.24 -2.35 10.72
CA GLU A 108 11.92 -3.58 11.44
C GLU A 108 10.50 -3.51 12.02
N ARG A 109 10.20 -2.43 12.74
CA ARG A 109 8.87 -2.18 13.30
C ARG A 109 7.79 -2.15 12.22
N ASP A 110 7.99 -1.38 11.13
CA ASP A 110 7.02 -1.26 10.04
C ASP A 110 6.71 -2.64 9.43
N ARG A 111 7.72 -3.50 9.26
CA ARG A 111 7.55 -4.87 8.76
C ARG A 111 6.74 -5.74 9.73
N GLU A 112 7.01 -5.64 11.04
CA GLU A 112 6.31 -6.41 12.06
C GLU A 112 4.84 -5.98 12.15
N GLU A 113 4.57 -4.67 12.14
CA GLU A 113 3.22 -4.12 12.15
C GLU A 113 2.42 -4.57 10.91
N GLN A 114 3.03 -4.55 9.72
CA GLN A 114 2.40 -5.04 8.49
C GLN A 114 2.16 -6.55 8.52
N ARG A 115 3.08 -7.35 9.06
CA ARG A 115 2.87 -8.80 9.24
C ARG A 115 1.70 -9.07 10.19
N THR A 116 1.62 -8.33 11.29
CA THR A 116 0.52 -8.44 12.24
C THR A 116 -0.81 -8.08 11.58
N LEU A 117 -0.87 -7.00 10.80
CA LEU A 117 -2.06 -6.65 10.04
C LEU A 117 -2.45 -7.74 9.04
N ALA A 118 -1.48 -8.30 8.33
CA ALA A 118 -1.71 -9.40 7.38
C ALA A 118 -2.28 -10.63 8.08
N SER A 119 -1.76 -11.01 9.26
CA SER A 119 -2.29 -12.12 10.06
C SER A 119 -3.73 -11.88 10.55
N MET A 120 -4.11 -10.61 10.72
CA MET A 120 -5.49 -10.20 11.02
C MET A 120 -6.39 -10.13 9.77
N GLY A 121 -5.87 -10.48 8.59
CA GLY A 121 -6.59 -10.45 7.30
C GLY A 121 -6.74 -9.06 6.71
N TRP A 122 -5.83 -8.13 7.02
CA TRP A 122 -5.75 -6.82 6.41
C TRP A 122 -4.68 -6.79 5.32
N HIS A 123 -5.01 -6.19 4.19
CA HIS A 123 -4.03 -5.84 3.17
C HIS A 123 -3.31 -4.54 3.55
N CYS A 124 -2.03 -4.44 3.23
CA CYS A 124 -1.22 -3.26 3.51
C CYS A 124 -0.67 -2.67 2.22
N ILE A 125 -0.92 -1.38 2.00
CA ILE A 125 -0.34 -0.61 0.90
C ILE A 125 0.58 0.44 1.52
N THR A 126 1.84 0.48 1.10
CA THR A 126 2.78 1.54 1.49
C THR A 126 2.97 2.48 0.32
N VAL A 127 2.73 3.77 0.55
CA VAL A 127 2.91 4.85 -0.43
C VAL A 127 4.08 5.70 0.03
N TRP A 128 5.03 5.96 -0.88
CA TRP A 128 6.22 6.71 -0.55
C TRP A 128 6.12 8.17 -0.97
N GLU A 129 6.65 9.07 -0.14
CA GLU A 129 6.65 10.51 -0.41
C GLU A 129 7.21 10.86 -1.80
N CYS A 130 8.27 10.18 -2.27
CA CYS A 130 8.87 10.42 -3.57
C CYS A 130 7.98 10.02 -4.77
N GLU A 131 6.98 9.19 -4.54
CA GLU A 131 5.99 8.78 -5.54
C GLU A 131 4.87 9.82 -5.70
N LEU A 132 4.75 10.73 -4.73
CA LEU A 132 3.71 11.76 -4.70
C LEU A 132 4.17 13.12 -5.25
N THR A 133 5.27 13.14 -6.00
CA THR A 133 5.70 14.34 -6.73
C THR A 133 4.69 14.74 -7.82
N PRO A 134 4.63 16.00 -8.25
CA PRO A 134 3.67 16.46 -9.26
C PRO A 134 3.65 15.64 -10.56
N LYS A 135 4.79 15.03 -10.92
CA LYS A 135 4.93 14.22 -12.15
C LYS A 135 4.40 12.78 -11.98
N ARG A 136 4.41 12.22 -10.76
CA ARG A 136 4.13 10.79 -10.52
C ARG A 136 2.86 10.54 -9.71
N ARG A 137 2.36 11.57 -9.01
CA ARG A 137 1.25 11.40 -8.06
C ARG A 137 -0.02 10.81 -8.67
N GLU A 138 -0.38 11.20 -9.90
CA GLU A 138 -1.60 10.68 -10.55
C GLU A 138 -1.44 9.19 -10.87
N GLU A 139 -0.31 8.79 -11.46
CA GLU A 139 0.03 7.38 -11.70
C GLU A 139 0.02 6.56 -10.40
N THR A 140 0.60 7.09 -9.34
CA THR A 140 0.60 6.45 -8.02
C THR A 140 -0.82 6.28 -7.47
N LEU A 141 -1.65 7.32 -7.56
CA LEU A 141 -3.03 7.28 -7.10
C LEU A 141 -3.89 6.31 -7.92
N ASP A 142 -3.67 6.23 -9.22
CA ASP A 142 -4.35 5.27 -10.10
C ASP A 142 -3.91 3.84 -9.80
N SER A 143 -2.63 3.60 -9.53
CA SER A 143 -2.11 2.31 -9.09
C SER A 143 -2.73 1.85 -7.77
N ILE A 144 -2.87 2.76 -6.79
CA ILE A 144 -3.55 2.45 -5.52
C ILE A 144 -5.02 2.10 -5.78
N ALA A 145 -5.71 2.88 -6.60
CA ALA A 145 -7.11 2.64 -6.93
C ALA A 145 -7.30 1.29 -7.63
N PHE A 146 -6.44 0.96 -8.58
CA PHE A 146 -6.41 -0.34 -9.26
C PHE A 146 -6.22 -1.48 -8.25
N THR A 147 -5.22 -1.37 -7.38
CA THR A 147 -4.92 -2.38 -6.35
C THR A 147 -6.11 -2.59 -5.41
N LEU A 148 -6.76 -1.51 -4.94
CA LEU A 148 -7.94 -1.59 -4.09
C LEU A 148 -9.09 -2.33 -4.78
N ASN A 149 -9.36 -2.01 -6.04
CA ASN A 149 -10.41 -2.68 -6.81
C ASN A 149 -10.08 -4.15 -7.05
N HIS A 150 -8.81 -4.46 -7.32
CA HIS A 150 -8.35 -5.84 -7.50
C HIS A 150 -8.51 -6.68 -6.22
N ILE A 151 -8.11 -6.13 -5.06
CA ILE A 151 -8.32 -6.76 -3.75
C ILE A 151 -9.81 -7.04 -3.53
N TRP A 152 -10.66 -6.05 -3.80
CA TRP A 152 -12.10 -6.21 -3.63
C TRP A 152 -12.67 -7.31 -4.53
N LEU A 153 -12.25 -7.37 -5.77
CA LEU A 153 -12.67 -8.42 -6.72
C LEU A 153 -12.20 -9.81 -6.26
N GLN A 154 -10.97 -9.94 -5.79
CA GLN A 154 -10.46 -11.21 -5.27
C GLN A 154 -11.22 -11.69 -4.03
N ASP A 155 -11.49 -10.78 -3.09
CA ASP A 155 -12.20 -11.10 -1.84
C ASP A 155 -13.69 -11.43 -2.06
N HIS A 156 -14.27 -10.96 -3.18
CA HIS A 156 -15.70 -11.09 -3.51
C HIS A 156 -15.96 -11.90 -4.77
N SER A 157 -14.92 -12.43 -5.44
CA SER A 157 -15.14 -13.35 -6.54
C SER A 157 -15.81 -14.62 -6.00
N ALA A 158 -16.95 -14.98 -6.59
CA ALA A 158 -17.61 -16.25 -6.31
C ALA A 158 -16.62 -17.39 -6.52
N LYS A 159 -16.63 -18.38 -5.64
CA LYS A 159 -15.89 -19.62 -5.88
C LYS A 159 -16.28 -20.13 -7.27
N PRO A 160 -15.33 -20.57 -8.10
CA PRO A 160 -15.68 -21.09 -9.41
C PRO A 160 -16.73 -22.18 -9.24
N VAL A 161 -17.86 -22.02 -9.91
CA VAL A 161 -18.89 -23.06 -9.96
C VAL A 161 -18.24 -24.21 -10.70
N THR A 162 -17.94 -25.29 -9.99
CA THR A 162 -17.57 -26.56 -10.63
C THR A 162 -18.81 -27.12 -11.28
N TYR A 163 -18.94 -26.93 -12.57
CA TYR A 163 -19.94 -27.65 -13.34
C TYR A 163 -19.60 -29.13 -13.27
N PRO A 164 -20.59 -30.03 -13.00
CA PRO A 164 -20.36 -31.45 -13.12
C PRO A 164 -19.85 -31.71 -14.55
N LYS A 165 -18.78 -32.51 -14.68
CA LYS A 165 -18.38 -32.99 -16.01
C LYS A 165 -19.58 -33.73 -16.57
N TRP A 166 -20.07 -33.31 -17.75
CA TRP A 166 -21.01 -34.10 -18.51
C TRP A 166 -20.28 -35.39 -18.83
N GLU A 167 -20.67 -36.46 -18.21
CA GLU A 167 -20.32 -37.78 -18.70
C GLU A 167 -21.03 -37.90 -20.04
N GLU A 168 -20.29 -38.06 -21.11
CA GLU A 168 -20.80 -38.38 -22.43
C GLU A 168 -21.41 -39.79 -22.32
N GLU A 169 -22.64 -39.88 -21.81
CA GLU A 169 -23.45 -41.07 -22.03
C GLU A 169 -23.85 -41.04 -23.51
N ASP A 170 -23.31 -42.02 -24.22
CA ASP A 170 -23.58 -42.42 -25.59
C ASP A 170 -24.73 -41.75 -26.33
N GLY A 171 -24.34 -40.87 -27.22
CA GLY A 171 -24.85 -40.73 -28.55
C GLY A 171 -26.37 -40.76 -28.80
N GLN A 172 -27.16 -39.88 -28.29
CA GLN A 172 -28.35 -39.40 -28.97
C GLN A 172 -28.71 -38.01 -28.51
N ILE A 173 -28.33 -37.01 -29.28
CA ILE A 173 -28.90 -35.66 -29.16
C ILE A 173 -30.34 -35.76 -29.62
N PRO A 174 -31.38 -35.52 -28.78
CA PRO A 174 -32.74 -35.40 -29.28
C PRO A 174 -32.77 -34.16 -30.17
N MET A 175 -33.03 -34.37 -31.47
CA MET A 175 -33.33 -33.26 -32.38
C MET A 175 -34.48 -32.45 -31.79
N ALA A 176 -34.24 -31.17 -31.58
CA ALA A 176 -35.34 -30.25 -31.21
C ALA A 176 -36.42 -30.31 -32.29
N ALA A 177 -37.63 -30.65 -31.93
CA ALA A 177 -38.78 -30.61 -32.82
C ALA A 177 -38.94 -29.18 -33.37
N GLU A 178 -39.02 -29.07 -34.68
CA GLU A 178 -39.29 -27.80 -35.33
C GLU A 178 -40.66 -27.29 -34.86
N PRO A 179 -40.80 -25.97 -34.56
CA PRO A 179 -42.07 -25.42 -34.21
C PRO A 179 -43.02 -25.51 -35.42
N SER A 180 -44.15 -26.19 -35.26
CA SER A 180 -45.25 -26.25 -36.21
C SER A 180 -45.68 -24.83 -36.58
N GLY A 181 -45.66 -24.54 -37.89
CA GLY A 181 -46.08 -23.27 -38.45
C GLY A 181 -47.53 -22.89 -38.07
N PRO A 182 -47.92 -21.61 -38.22
CA PRO A 182 -49.22 -21.14 -37.86
C PRO A 182 -50.30 -21.77 -38.74
N PRO A 183 -51.53 -22.01 -38.21
CA PRO A 183 -52.59 -22.57 -39.01
C PRO A 183 -53.04 -21.59 -40.08
N ALA A 184 -53.17 -22.11 -41.31
CA ALA A 184 -53.78 -21.40 -42.42
C ALA A 184 -55.29 -21.17 -42.12
N GLY A 185 -55.72 -19.91 -42.19
CA GLY A 185 -57.09 -19.45 -42.13
C GLY A 185 -57.18 -18.14 -42.87
#